data_dc94b27f2f43bec2b2979008c8b71ec5
#
_entry.id   dc94b27f2f43bec2b2979008c8b71ec5
#
_cell.length_a   1.000
_cell.length_b   1.000
_cell.length_c   1.000
_cell.angle_alpha   90.00
_cell.angle_beta   90.00
_cell.angle_gamma   90.00
#
_symmetry.space_group_name_H-M   'P 1'
#
loop_
_entity.id
_entity.type
_entity.pdbx_description
1 polymer ?
#
loop_
_entity_poly.entity_id
_entity_poly.type
_entity_poly.pdbx_seq_one_letter_code
_entity_poly.pdbx_strand_id
1 'polypeptide(L)'
;TFFTKTDAGSQQIKNKIVFGSLEYVYLDPPGLEFSARIDTGARTSSLNAMTLMEFERDGKPYVRFTLKNPQTGEMMEITRRLRRHVKIKERGDREAQQRPVVRMRVTLGSINELIDFTLENRSKFKHQVLIGRNLLRDLAIVDVSQRYMTKVDGIMPPVDTTKQ
;
A
#
# COMPACT_ATOMS: atom_id res chain seq x y z
N THR A 1 -24.38 -35.05 -23.52
CA THR A 1 -23.50 -34.71 -22.42
C THR A 1 -23.63 -33.22 -22.12
N PHE A 2 -24.42 -32.89 -21.16
CA PHE A 2 -24.56 -31.51 -20.75
C PHE A 2 -23.38 -31.15 -19.88
N PHE A 3 -22.47 -30.38 -20.45
CA PHE A 3 -21.55 -29.62 -19.64
C PHE A 3 -22.36 -28.58 -18.90
N THR A 4 -22.55 -28.79 -17.63
CA THR A 4 -22.96 -27.71 -16.76
C THR A 4 -21.79 -26.73 -16.68
N LYS A 5 -21.67 -25.89 -17.69
CA LYS A 5 -20.81 -24.71 -17.66
C LYS A 5 -21.04 -23.85 -16.40
N THR A 6 -22.10 -24.14 -15.73
CA THR A 6 -22.53 -23.49 -14.54
C THR A 6 -21.60 -23.72 -13.37
N ASP A 7 -20.94 -24.87 -13.27
CA ASP A 7 -20.15 -25.15 -12.07
C ASP A 7 -18.74 -24.54 -12.10
N ALA A 8 -18.16 -24.36 -13.29
CA ALA A 8 -16.87 -23.70 -13.44
C ALA A 8 -16.97 -22.17 -13.45
N GLY A 9 -18.14 -21.60 -13.84
CA GLY A 9 -18.37 -20.16 -13.88
C GLY A 9 -19.11 -19.60 -12.69
N SER A 10 -19.67 -20.46 -11.82
CA SER A 10 -20.52 -20.03 -10.72
C SER A 10 -19.87 -20.20 -9.34
N GLN A 11 -18.55 -20.09 -9.27
CA GLN A 11 -17.90 -20.03 -7.98
C GLN A 11 -18.40 -18.81 -7.23
N GLN A 12 -19.20 -19.06 -6.21
CA GLN A 12 -19.63 -17.98 -5.33
C GLN A 12 -18.41 -17.42 -4.61
N ILE A 13 -18.22 -16.15 -4.79
CA ILE A 13 -17.17 -15.41 -4.11
C ILE A 13 -17.64 -15.21 -2.68
N LYS A 14 -17.24 -16.13 -1.79
CA LYS A 14 -17.57 -16.03 -0.37
C LYS A 14 -16.43 -15.33 0.34
N ASN A 15 -16.78 -14.37 1.19
CA ASN A 15 -15.87 -13.71 2.12
C ASN A 15 -14.77 -12.90 1.46
N LYS A 16 -14.97 -12.43 0.24
CA LYS A 16 -14.07 -11.48 -0.42
C LYS A 16 -14.63 -10.07 -0.30
N ILE A 17 -13.73 -9.13 -0.04
CA ILE A 17 -14.06 -7.72 -0.03
C ILE A 17 -13.81 -7.19 -1.44
N VAL A 18 -14.73 -6.35 -1.93
CA VAL A 18 -14.55 -5.68 -3.23
C VAL A 18 -13.92 -4.32 -2.99
N PHE A 19 -12.75 -4.10 -3.58
CA PHE A 19 -12.08 -2.80 -3.60
C PHE A 19 -12.16 -2.18 -4.99
N GLY A 20 -12.12 -0.85 -5.03
CA GLY A 20 -11.93 -0.10 -6.26
C GLY A 20 -10.46 0.04 -6.64
N SER A 21 -10.19 0.80 -7.69
CA SER A 21 -8.82 1.11 -8.12
C SER A 21 -8.06 1.99 -7.12
N LEU A 22 -8.80 2.79 -6.36
CA LEU A 22 -8.32 3.62 -5.26
C LEU A 22 -9.16 3.33 -4.02
N GLU A 23 -8.51 3.30 -2.85
CA GLU A 23 -9.17 3.18 -1.56
C GLU A 23 -8.48 4.04 -0.52
N TYR A 24 -9.23 4.48 0.49
CA TYR A 24 -8.63 5.11 1.65
C TYR A 24 -8.07 4.04 2.59
N VAL A 25 -6.82 4.20 2.96
CA VAL A 25 -6.15 3.33 3.93
C VAL A 25 -5.66 4.15 5.11
N TYR A 26 -5.83 3.61 6.29
CA TYR A 26 -5.27 4.18 7.51
C TYR A 26 -3.95 3.51 7.80
N LEU A 27 -2.89 4.28 7.92
CA LEU A 27 -1.55 3.79 8.26
C LEU A 27 -1.18 4.19 9.68
N ASP A 28 -0.66 3.25 10.42
CA ASP A 28 -0.12 3.50 11.75
C ASP A 28 1.29 2.87 11.88
N PRO A 29 2.35 3.66 12.12
CA PRO A 29 2.38 5.12 12.12
C PRO A 29 2.18 5.69 10.70
N PRO A 30 1.82 6.96 10.55
CA PRO A 30 1.71 8.03 11.52
C PRO A 30 0.33 8.18 12.18
N GLY A 31 -0.62 7.30 11.89
CA GLY A 31 -1.98 7.42 12.39
C GLY A 31 -2.82 8.36 11.52
N LEU A 32 -2.69 8.24 10.22
CA LEU A 32 -3.39 9.06 9.23
C LEU A 32 -3.96 8.24 8.09
N GLU A 33 -4.96 8.79 7.45
CA GLU A 33 -5.59 8.22 6.27
C GLU A 33 -4.93 8.74 5.00
N PHE A 34 -4.65 7.81 4.08
CA PHE A 34 -4.06 8.09 2.77
C PHE A 34 -4.94 7.51 1.68
N SER A 35 -4.95 8.17 0.52
CA SER A 35 -5.48 7.54 -0.69
C SER A 35 -4.45 6.58 -1.25
N ALA A 36 -4.83 5.31 -1.37
CA ALA A 36 -3.95 4.25 -1.84
C ALA A 36 -4.39 3.73 -3.20
N ARG A 37 -3.43 3.47 -4.06
CA ARG A 37 -3.66 2.73 -5.29
C ARG A 37 -3.72 1.24 -4.98
N ILE A 38 -4.78 0.58 -5.44
CA ILE A 38 -4.94 -0.87 -5.32
C ILE A 38 -4.36 -1.51 -6.58
N ASP A 39 -3.26 -2.23 -6.44
CA ASP A 39 -2.49 -2.73 -7.57
C ASP A 39 -2.32 -4.25 -7.49
N THR A 40 -3.12 -4.97 -8.28
CA THR A 40 -3.05 -6.44 -8.37
C THR A 40 -1.80 -6.92 -9.09
N GLY A 41 -1.12 -6.05 -9.84
CA GLY A 41 0.12 -6.34 -10.54
C GLY A 41 1.35 -6.27 -9.65
N ALA A 42 1.25 -5.60 -8.49
CA ALA A 42 2.37 -5.48 -7.56
C ALA A 42 2.38 -6.64 -6.57
N ARG A 43 3.52 -7.29 -6.43
CA ARG A 43 3.71 -8.37 -5.46
C ARG A 43 3.65 -7.86 -4.03
N THR A 44 4.23 -6.70 -3.78
CA THR A 44 4.34 -6.08 -2.47
C THR A 44 3.74 -4.68 -2.48
N SER A 45 3.34 -4.23 -1.30
CA SER A 45 2.92 -2.85 -1.09
C SER A 45 4.13 -1.93 -1.01
N SER A 46 3.94 -0.65 -1.33
CA SER A 46 5.02 0.33 -1.30
C SER A 46 4.55 1.67 -0.76
N LEU A 47 5.50 2.40 -0.19
CA LEU A 47 5.33 3.78 0.25
C LEU A 47 6.28 4.67 -0.54
N ASN A 48 5.77 5.77 -1.06
CA ASN A 48 6.61 6.83 -1.63
C ASN A 48 7.11 7.69 -0.47
N ALA A 49 8.31 7.37 -0.02
CA ALA A 49 8.94 7.98 1.14
C ALA A 49 10.16 8.80 0.71
N MET A 50 10.39 9.90 1.40
CA MET A 50 11.53 10.79 1.14
C MET A 50 12.52 10.73 2.30
N THR A 51 13.73 11.24 2.06
CA THR A 51 14.79 11.35 3.07
C THR A 51 15.06 10.05 3.83
N LEU A 52 15.27 8.97 3.07
CA LEU A 52 15.56 7.66 3.63
C LEU A 52 16.93 7.65 4.30
N MET A 53 16.97 7.27 5.58
CA MET A 53 18.20 7.12 6.35
C MET A 53 18.16 5.81 7.12
N GLU A 54 19.09 4.92 6.82
CA GLU A 54 19.28 3.68 7.59
C GLU A 54 20.29 3.94 8.71
N PHE A 55 19.99 3.43 9.89
CA PHE A 55 20.87 3.57 11.05
C PHE A 55 20.69 2.37 12.00
N GLU A 56 21.60 2.24 12.93
CA GLU A 56 21.59 1.18 13.93
C GLU A 56 21.33 1.79 15.32
N ARG A 57 20.46 1.12 16.08
CA ARG A 57 20.18 1.47 17.47
C ARG A 57 20.11 0.20 18.30
N ASP A 58 20.93 0.13 19.35
CA ASP A 58 21.01 -1.04 20.24
C ASP A 58 21.25 -2.36 19.50
N GLY A 59 22.10 -2.32 18.47
CA GLY A 59 22.44 -3.48 17.66
C GLY A 59 21.37 -3.86 16.64
N LYS A 60 20.34 -3.06 16.45
CA LYS A 60 19.22 -3.35 15.54
C LYS A 60 19.12 -2.31 14.44
N PRO A 61 18.85 -2.74 13.18
CA PRO A 61 18.71 -1.81 12.08
C PRO A 61 17.36 -1.12 12.06
N TYR A 62 17.37 0.17 11.78
CA TYR A 62 16.19 1.02 11.63
C TYR A 62 16.27 1.84 10.35
N VAL A 63 15.11 2.29 9.90
CA VAL A 63 14.98 3.24 8.80
C VAL A 63 14.20 4.45 9.28
N ARG A 64 14.74 5.63 9.05
CA ARG A 64 14.04 6.90 9.20
C ARG A 64 13.66 7.42 7.83
N PHE A 65 12.43 7.81 7.67
CA PHE A 65 11.90 8.33 6.41
C PHE A 65 10.80 9.33 6.66
N THR A 66 10.46 10.11 5.62
CA THR A 66 9.38 11.09 5.73
C THR A 66 8.25 10.74 4.78
N LEU A 67 7.02 10.93 5.27
CA LEU A 67 5.80 10.89 4.48
C LEU A 67 5.16 12.28 4.51
N LYS A 68 4.50 12.63 3.42
CA LYS A 68 3.75 13.87 3.33
C LYS A 68 2.33 13.66 3.86
N ASN A 69 1.90 14.48 4.81
CA ASN A 69 0.52 14.50 5.26
C ASN A 69 -0.37 14.91 4.08
N PRO A 70 -1.32 14.07 3.63
CA PRO A 70 -2.11 14.36 2.44
C PRO A 70 -3.10 15.52 2.64
N GLN A 71 -3.41 15.88 3.90
CA GLN A 71 -4.35 16.96 4.20
C GLN A 71 -3.64 18.31 4.35
N THR A 72 -2.49 18.34 5.01
CA THR A 72 -1.78 19.59 5.36
C THR A 72 -0.56 19.86 4.50
N GLY A 73 -0.04 18.83 3.81
CA GLY A 73 1.23 18.93 3.08
C GLY A 73 2.47 18.89 3.96
N GLU A 74 2.29 18.80 5.27
CA GLU A 74 3.39 18.73 6.22
C GLU A 74 4.16 17.41 6.09
N MET A 75 5.49 17.50 6.16
CA MET A 75 6.34 16.31 6.15
C MET A 75 6.41 15.72 7.54
N MET A 76 6.15 14.41 7.64
CA MET A 76 6.16 13.67 8.90
C MET A 76 7.32 12.69 8.90
N GLU A 77 8.12 12.72 9.95
CA GLU A 77 9.21 11.79 10.14
C GLU A 77 8.73 10.54 10.85
N ILE A 78 9.08 9.38 10.27
CA ILE A 78 8.71 8.08 10.80
C ILE A 78 9.97 7.23 10.92
N THR A 79 10.10 6.52 12.03
CA THR A 79 11.19 5.56 12.27
C THR A 79 10.60 4.17 12.46
N ARG A 80 11.06 3.21 11.65
CA ARG A 80 10.62 1.82 11.74
C ARG A 80 11.81 0.88 11.68
N ARG A 81 11.62 -0.29 12.22
CA ARG A 81 12.59 -1.37 12.14
C ARG A 81 12.81 -1.76 10.69
N LEU A 82 14.07 -1.84 10.25
CA LEU A 82 14.39 -2.40 8.94
C LEU A 82 14.16 -3.90 8.98
N ARG A 83 13.29 -4.39 8.11
CA ARG A 83 12.97 -5.83 8.01
C ARG A 83 13.95 -6.56 7.12
N ARG A 84 14.20 -6.02 5.96
CA ARG A 84 15.10 -6.54 4.94
C ARG A 84 15.28 -5.51 3.84
N HIS A 85 16.14 -5.83 2.88
CA HIS A 85 16.25 -5.09 1.62
C HIS A 85 15.68 -5.94 0.49
N VAL A 86 15.09 -5.26 -0.49
CA VAL A 86 14.63 -5.86 -1.75
C VAL A 86 15.50 -5.32 -2.87
N LYS A 87 16.03 -6.22 -3.69
CA LYS A 87 16.76 -5.85 -4.91
C LYS A 87 15.76 -5.63 -6.03
N ILE A 88 15.82 -4.47 -6.65
CA ILE A 88 14.99 -4.16 -7.81
C ILE A 88 15.91 -4.16 -9.03
N LYS A 89 15.57 -5.04 -9.98
CA LYS A 89 16.25 -5.08 -11.26
C LYS A 89 15.77 -3.89 -12.10
N GLU A 90 16.64 -2.94 -12.34
CA GLU A 90 16.40 -1.91 -13.34
C GLU A 90 16.68 -2.49 -14.73
N ARG A 91 15.90 -2.05 -15.72
CA ARG A 91 16.18 -2.37 -17.12
C ARG A 91 17.45 -1.65 -17.57
N GLY A 92 18.43 -2.39 -18.08
CA GLY A 92 19.70 -1.88 -18.58
C GLY A 92 20.88 -2.22 -17.68
N ASP A 93 22.06 -1.65 -18.00
CA ASP A 93 23.33 -1.90 -17.30
C ASP A 93 23.45 -1.20 -15.94
N ARG A 94 22.32 -0.78 -15.35
CA ARG A 94 22.33 -0.13 -14.04
C ARG A 94 22.37 -1.17 -12.94
N GLU A 95 23.17 -0.89 -11.93
CA GLU A 95 23.21 -1.71 -10.72
C GLU A 95 21.83 -1.81 -10.08
N ALA A 96 21.45 -3.02 -9.65
CA ALA A 96 20.21 -3.25 -8.96
C ALA A 96 20.14 -2.39 -7.68
N GLN A 97 19.16 -1.51 -7.59
CA GLN A 97 18.93 -0.74 -6.38
C GLN A 97 18.36 -1.62 -5.28
N GLN A 98 18.88 -1.44 -4.08
CA GLN A 98 18.32 -2.05 -2.89
C GLN A 98 17.35 -1.07 -2.24
N ARG A 99 16.16 -1.55 -1.91
CA ARG A 99 15.14 -0.76 -1.20
C ARG A 99 14.85 -1.37 0.15
N PRO A 100 14.80 -0.54 1.20
CA PRO A 100 14.46 -1.04 2.53
C PRO A 100 12.98 -1.41 2.60
N VAL A 101 12.69 -2.41 3.43
CA VAL A 101 11.34 -2.88 3.72
C VAL A 101 11.08 -2.66 5.20
N VAL A 102 9.96 -2.03 5.49
CA VAL A 102 9.46 -1.79 6.85
C VAL A 102 8.07 -2.40 7.00
N ARG A 103 7.66 -2.65 8.22
CA ARG A 103 6.33 -3.18 8.51
C ARG A 103 5.49 -2.10 9.16
N MET A 104 4.25 -1.95 8.69
CA MET A 104 3.31 -0.98 9.21
C MET A 104 1.93 -1.61 9.33
N ARG A 105 1.13 -1.07 10.24
CA ARG A 105 -0.26 -1.49 10.40
C ARG A 105 -1.13 -0.74 9.41
N VAL A 106 -1.95 -1.49 8.68
CA VAL A 106 -2.89 -0.96 7.69
C VAL A 106 -4.31 -1.30 8.13
N THR A 107 -5.17 -0.29 8.11
CA THR A 107 -6.62 -0.50 8.21
C THR A 107 -7.25 -0.10 6.89
N LEU A 108 -7.94 -1.04 6.27
CA LEU A 108 -8.62 -0.86 4.99
C LEU A 108 -9.98 -1.54 5.07
N GLY A 109 -11.04 -0.73 5.22
CA GLY A 109 -12.35 -1.26 5.52
C GLY A 109 -12.34 -2.04 6.83
N SER A 110 -12.77 -3.29 6.80
CA SER A 110 -12.75 -4.19 7.96
C SER A 110 -11.40 -4.90 8.16
N ILE A 111 -10.46 -4.73 7.25
CA ILE A 111 -9.14 -5.36 7.33
C ILE A 111 -8.23 -4.51 8.22
N ASN A 112 -7.57 -5.16 9.18
CA ASN A 112 -6.55 -4.56 10.03
C ASN A 112 -5.37 -5.53 10.10
N GLU A 113 -4.29 -5.22 9.39
CA GLU A 113 -3.17 -6.13 9.21
C GLU A 113 -1.83 -5.41 9.34
N LEU A 114 -0.83 -6.11 9.84
CA LEU A 114 0.57 -5.69 9.74
C LEU A 114 1.14 -6.22 8.43
N ILE A 115 1.57 -5.33 7.55
CA ILE A 115 2.13 -5.73 6.26
C ILE A 115 3.47 -5.04 5.99
N ASP A 116 4.24 -5.67 5.12
CA ASP A 116 5.50 -5.13 4.66
C ASP A 116 5.31 -4.11 3.56
N PHE A 117 6.01 -2.99 3.67
CA PHE A 117 6.08 -1.95 2.66
C PHE A 117 7.51 -1.76 2.19
N THR A 118 7.70 -1.75 0.88
CA THR A 118 8.94 -1.30 0.27
C THR A 118 8.95 0.22 0.25
N LEU A 119 10.04 0.83 0.69
CA LEU A 119 10.19 2.28 0.65
C LEU A 119 10.83 2.69 -0.66
N GLU A 120 10.17 3.58 -1.36
CA GLU A 120 10.58 4.10 -2.64
C GLU A 120 10.60 5.62 -2.61
N ASN A 121 11.62 6.22 -3.23
CA ASN A 121 11.66 7.65 -3.44
C ASN A 121 11.40 7.93 -4.92
N ARG A 122 10.12 8.02 -5.28
CA ARG A 122 9.70 8.35 -6.63
C ARG A 122 8.86 9.63 -6.61
N SER A 123 9.47 10.73 -6.98
CA SER A 123 8.84 12.05 -7.00
C SER A 123 7.66 12.19 -7.97
N LYS A 124 7.41 11.19 -8.82
CA LYS A 124 6.38 11.21 -9.86
C LYS A 124 5.12 10.41 -9.51
N PHE A 125 5.03 9.78 -8.34
CA PHE A 125 3.83 9.04 -7.95
C PHE A 125 2.74 9.99 -7.47
N LYS A 126 1.55 9.84 -8.05
CA LYS A 126 0.34 10.55 -7.60
C LYS A 126 -0.11 10.12 -6.21
N HIS A 127 0.15 8.86 -5.84
CA HIS A 127 -0.26 8.28 -4.57
C HIS A 127 0.95 7.83 -3.78
N GLN A 128 1.01 8.22 -2.52
CA GLN A 128 2.11 7.82 -1.63
C GLN A 128 2.04 6.35 -1.26
N VAL A 129 0.83 5.77 -1.29
CA VAL A 129 0.58 4.40 -0.83
C VAL A 129 0.12 3.56 -2.00
N LEU A 130 0.77 2.42 -2.18
CA LEU A 130 0.36 1.39 -3.12
C LEU A 130 0.13 0.10 -2.34
N ILE A 131 -1.04 -0.48 -2.50
CA ILE A 131 -1.41 -1.76 -1.87
C ILE A 131 -1.28 -2.86 -2.92
N GLY A 132 -0.40 -3.81 -2.66
CA GLY A 132 -0.13 -4.94 -3.54
C GLY A 132 -0.72 -6.26 -3.04
N ARG A 133 -0.32 -7.34 -3.71
CA ARG A 133 -0.85 -8.67 -3.42
C ARG A 133 -0.54 -9.19 -2.02
N ASN A 134 0.45 -8.65 -1.33
CA ASN A 134 0.75 -9.07 0.04
C ASN A 134 -0.38 -8.74 1.03
N LEU A 135 -1.25 -7.78 0.69
CA LEU A 135 -2.51 -7.57 1.43
C LEU A 135 -3.71 -8.19 0.69
N LEU A 136 -3.77 -8.04 -0.64
CA LEU A 136 -4.96 -8.36 -1.42
C LEU A 136 -5.22 -9.85 -1.58
N ARG A 137 -4.17 -10.67 -1.54
CA ARG A 137 -4.28 -12.11 -1.76
C ARG A 137 -5.24 -12.74 -0.75
N ASP A 138 -6.16 -13.52 -1.26
CA ASP A 138 -7.18 -14.25 -0.49
C ASP A 138 -8.23 -13.37 0.21
N LEU A 139 -8.06 -12.05 0.24
CA LEU A 139 -8.95 -11.13 0.95
C LEU A 139 -9.86 -10.34 0.01
N ALA A 140 -9.38 -10.01 -1.20
CA ALA A 140 -10.03 -8.99 -2.01
C ALA A 140 -10.20 -9.38 -3.47
N ILE A 141 -11.20 -8.74 -4.07
CA ILE A 141 -11.41 -8.64 -5.52
C ILE A 141 -11.37 -7.16 -5.86
N VAL A 142 -10.78 -6.82 -6.98
CA VAL A 142 -10.65 -5.43 -7.40
C VAL A 142 -11.55 -5.17 -8.61
N ASP A 143 -12.48 -4.24 -8.45
CA ASP A 143 -13.27 -3.69 -9.53
C ASP A 143 -12.64 -2.36 -9.96
N VAL A 144 -11.93 -2.37 -11.06
CA VAL A 144 -11.16 -1.21 -11.54
C VAL A 144 -12.06 -0.05 -12.00
N SER A 145 -13.36 -0.30 -12.19
CA SER A 145 -14.32 0.74 -12.56
C SER A 145 -14.78 1.59 -11.37
N GLN A 146 -14.48 1.15 -10.14
CA GLN A 146 -14.91 1.79 -8.91
C GLN A 146 -13.75 2.44 -8.16
N ARG A 147 -14.08 3.35 -7.27
CA ARG A 147 -13.12 4.02 -6.38
C ARG A 147 -13.76 4.25 -5.02
N TYR A 148 -12.96 4.16 -3.96
CA TYR A 148 -13.33 4.48 -2.58
C TYR A 148 -14.61 3.77 -2.13
N MET A 149 -14.63 2.46 -2.30
CA MET A 149 -15.78 1.63 -1.97
C MET A 149 -15.88 1.32 -0.47
N THR A 150 -14.75 1.37 0.24
CA THR A 150 -14.67 1.01 1.67
C THR A 150 -14.74 2.23 2.58
N LYS A 151 -15.66 3.14 2.33
CA LYS A 151 -15.87 4.28 3.22
C LYS A 151 -16.36 3.78 4.58
N VAL A 152 -15.63 4.16 5.62
CA VAL A 152 -16.12 3.97 6.99
C VAL A 152 -17.03 5.16 7.31
N ASP A 153 -18.28 4.89 7.67
CA ASP A 153 -19.21 5.92 8.04
C ASP A 153 -18.67 6.77 9.21
N GLY A 154 -18.66 8.09 9.04
CA GLY A 154 -18.26 9.04 10.05
C GLY A 154 -16.81 9.55 9.95
N ILE A 155 -16.00 9.06 9.03
CA ILE A 155 -14.68 9.62 8.74
C ILE A 155 -14.77 10.40 7.44
N MET A 156 -14.53 11.71 7.52
CA MET A 156 -14.42 12.54 6.30
C MET A 156 -13.20 12.07 5.52
N PRO A 157 -13.36 11.68 4.24
CA PRO A 157 -12.21 11.34 3.42
C PRO A 157 -11.29 12.56 3.28
N PRO A 158 -9.97 12.33 3.22
CA PRO A 158 -9.05 13.42 2.93
C PRO A 158 -9.42 14.06 1.59
N VAL A 159 -9.23 15.38 1.50
CA VAL A 159 -9.53 16.12 0.26
C VAL A 159 -8.65 15.52 -0.85
N ASP A 160 -9.31 15.03 -1.90
CA ASP A 160 -8.61 14.52 -3.06
C ASP A 160 -7.94 15.69 -3.81
N THR A 161 -6.67 15.91 -3.51
CA THR A 161 -5.86 16.95 -4.16
C THR A 161 -5.46 16.57 -5.59
N THR A 162 -5.86 15.39 -6.08
CA THR A 162 -5.54 14.97 -7.45
C THR A 162 -6.50 15.55 -8.50
N LYS A 163 -7.52 16.30 -8.08
CA LYS A 163 -8.49 16.95 -8.98
C LYS A 163 -8.15 18.40 -9.33
N GLN A 164 -6.94 18.85 -9.03
CA GLN A 164 -6.46 20.15 -9.50
C GLN A 164 -5.49 20.00 -10.66
#